data_53a2670f7c292bf7d14629f37a352865
#
_entry.id   53a2670f7c292bf7d14629f37a352865
#
_cell.length_a   1.000
_cell.length_b   1.000
_cell.length_c   1.000
_cell.angle_alpha   90.00
_cell.angle_beta   90.00
_cell.angle_gamma   90.00
#
_symmetry.space_group_name_H-M   'P 1'
#
loop_
_entity.id
_entity.type
_entity.pdbx_description
1 polymer ?
#
loop_
_entity_poly.entity_id
_entity_poly.type
_entity_poly.pdbx_seq_one_letter_code
_entity_poly.pdbx_strand_id
1 'polypeptide(L)'
;MFVIAIDGRSGSGKTSLAARLRSGLPAPVVTLEDLYGGWDGLERGIDLLVSEVLEPLAAGLAARVPKYDWVAGAWATPWVLEPPEVLIVEGVGAGARRAAAYASLLIWVEAAESVRKQRALDRDGPTFGPHWDMWAAQEDAVLGRERTAERADIVVDGTTGQVKCEP
;
A
#
# COMPACT_ATOMS: atom_id res chain seq x y z
N MET A 1 -6.16 -16.33 8.50
CA MET A 1 -5.72 -15.48 7.37
C MET A 1 -4.30 -14.98 7.64
N PHE A 2 -3.39 -15.14 6.69
CA PHE A 2 -2.03 -14.58 6.75
C PHE A 2 -1.99 -13.30 5.92
N VAL A 3 -1.64 -12.17 6.52
CA VAL A 3 -1.62 -10.87 5.85
C VAL A 3 -0.19 -10.41 5.62
N ILE A 4 0.17 -10.15 4.35
CA ILE A 4 1.43 -9.54 3.95
C ILE A 4 1.16 -8.06 3.66
N ALA A 5 1.65 -7.18 4.50
CA ALA A 5 1.59 -5.73 4.30
C ALA A 5 2.88 -5.24 3.62
N ILE A 6 2.76 -4.56 2.50
CA ILE A 6 3.88 -4.00 1.72
C ILE A 6 3.74 -2.48 1.73
N ASP A 7 4.57 -1.80 2.50
CA ASP A 7 4.57 -0.35 2.64
C ASP A 7 5.86 0.26 2.07
N GLY A 8 5.83 1.54 1.87
CA GLY A 8 6.94 2.32 1.30
C GLY A 8 6.41 3.52 0.52
N ARG A 9 7.27 4.47 0.24
CA ARG A 9 6.89 5.70 -0.47
C ARG A 9 6.45 5.44 -1.91
N SER A 10 5.73 6.37 -2.50
CA SER A 10 5.35 6.33 -3.93
C SER A 10 6.59 6.15 -4.82
N GLY A 11 6.46 5.30 -5.83
CA GLY A 11 7.56 4.97 -6.76
C GLY A 11 8.62 4.01 -6.19
N SER A 12 8.49 3.51 -4.95
CA SER A 12 9.49 2.61 -4.36
C SER A 12 9.52 1.21 -4.97
N GLY A 13 8.43 0.75 -5.61
CA GLY A 13 8.36 -0.58 -6.24
C GLY A 13 7.46 -1.59 -5.52
N LYS A 14 6.60 -1.13 -4.61
CA LYS A 14 5.64 -1.97 -3.86
C LYS A 14 4.77 -2.83 -4.76
N THR A 15 4.13 -2.22 -5.75
CA THR A 15 3.24 -2.90 -6.69
C THR A 15 3.97 -3.99 -7.49
N SER A 16 5.22 -3.73 -7.88
CA SER A 16 6.07 -4.73 -8.56
C SER A 16 6.40 -5.90 -7.64
N LEU A 17 6.67 -5.63 -6.36
CA LEU A 17 6.90 -6.68 -5.37
C LEU A 17 5.63 -7.49 -5.11
N ALA A 18 4.48 -6.82 -4.94
CA ALA A 18 3.19 -7.48 -4.77
C ALA A 18 2.85 -8.40 -5.95
N ALA A 19 3.06 -7.93 -7.18
CA ALA A 19 2.86 -8.73 -8.39
C ALA A 19 3.78 -9.96 -8.45
N ARG A 20 5.04 -9.82 -8.04
CA ARG A 20 5.99 -10.96 -7.95
C ARG A 20 5.57 -11.98 -6.89
N LEU A 21 5.14 -11.54 -5.72
CA LEU A 21 4.64 -12.44 -4.67
C LEU A 21 3.38 -13.17 -5.14
N ARG A 22 2.45 -12.45 -5.77
CA ARG A 22 1.22 -13.03 -6.33
C ARG A 22 1.49 -14.10 -7.39
N SER A 23 2.58 -14.01 -8.16
CA SER A 23 2.91 -15.03 -9.15
C SER A 23 3.25 -16.40 -8.53
N GLY A 24 3.68 -16.42 -7.27
CA GLY A 24 4.00 -17.65 -6.52
C GLY A 24 2.98 -18.00 -5.43
N LEU A 25 2.04 -17.09 -5.12
CA LEU A 25 1.05 -17.27 -4.07
C LEU A 25 -0.35 -16.97 -4.65
N PRO A 26 -1.34 -17.88 -4.52
CA PRO A 26 -2.71 -17.62 -4.94
C PRO A 26 -3.41 -16.66 -3.96
N ALA A 27 -2.90 -15.45 -3.82
CA ALA A 27 -3.36 -14.45 -2.87
C ALA A 27 -4.01 -13.26 -3.60
N PRO A 28 -5.19 -12.80 -3.17
CA PRO A 28 -5.72 -11.53 -3.62
C PRO A 28 -4.82 -10.38 -3.17
N VAL A 29 -4.83 -9.29 -3.94
CA VAL A 29 -4.11 -8.06 -3.63
C VAL A 29 -5.12 -6.94 -3.43
N VAL A 30 -5.04 -6.26 -2.30
CA VAL A 30 -5.72 -4.99 -2.03
C VAL A 30 -4.70 -3.88 -2.14
N THR A 31 -4.90 -2.94 -3.06
CA THR A 31 -4.05 -1.77 -3.21
C THR A 31 -4.69 -0.55 -2.55
N LEU A 32 -3.91 0.19 -1.76
CA LEU A 32 -4.39 1.40 -1.12
C LEU A 32 -4.67 2.54 -2.11
N GLU A 33 -4.10 2.49 -3.32
CA GLU A 33 -4.45 3.45 -4.37
C GLU A 33 -5.96 3.45 -4.66
N ASP A 34 -6.62 2.30 -4.57
CA ASP A 34 -8.07 2.18 -4.71
C ASP A 34 -8.85 2.78 -3.52
N LEU A 35 -8.19 3.01 -2.39
CA LEU A 35 -8.83 3.42 -1.13
C LEU A 35 -8.64 4.91 -0.77
N TYR A 36 -7.73 5.63 -1.41
CA TYR A 36 -7.43 7.00 -1.00
C TYR A 36 -8.57 7.99 -1.23
N GLY A 37 -9.36 7.82 -2.29
CA GLY A 37 -10.48 8.71 -2.59
C GLY A 37 -10.07 10.11 -3.05
N GLY A 38 -8.86 10.25 -3.61
CA GLY A 38 -8.30 11.51 -4.11
C GLY A 38 -6.89 11.78 -3.60
N TRP A 39 -6.30 12.89 -4.04
CA TRP A 39 -4.91 13.24 -3.75
C TRP A 39 -4.63 13.65 -2.29
N ASP A 40 -5.64 13.95 -1.50
CA ASP A 40 -5.57 14.30 -0.07
C ASP A 40 -6.01 13.14 0.85
N GLY A 41 -6.22 11.96 0.27
CA GLY A 41 -6.91 10.84 0.92
C GLY A 41 -6.03 9.82 1.63
N LEU A 42 -4.74 10.05 1.85
CA LEU A 42 -3.82 9.03 2.40
C LEU A 42 -4.30 8.47 3.75
N GLU A 43 -4.63 9.34 4.71
CA GLU A 43 -5.15 8.91 6.04
C GLU A 43 -6.47 8.17 5.91
N ARG A 44 -7.38 8.70 5.09
CA ARG A 44 -8.67 8.05 4.85
C ARG A 44 -8.52 6.67 4.24
N GLY A 45 -7.57 6.50 3.31
CA GLY A 45 -7.29 5.19 2.70
C GLY A 45 -6.86 4.16 3.73
N ILE A 46 -6.04 4.57 4.71
CA ILE A 46 -5.63 3.70 5.83
C ILE A 46 -6.83 3.35 6.71
N ASP A 47 -7.73 4.32 7.00
CA ASP A 47 -8.94 4.05 7.77
C ASP A 47 -9.86 3.07 7.06
N LEU A 48 -10.09 3.27 5.75
CA LEU A 48 -10.90 2.36 4.93
C LEU A 48 -10.28 0.97 4.81
N LEU A 49 -8.95 0.86 4.71
CA LEU A 49 -8.29 -0.44 4.74
C LEU A 49 -8.62 -1.19 6.02
N VAL A 50 -8.61 -0.52 7.16
CA VAL A 50 -8.90 -1.16 8.45
C VAL A 50 -10.38 -1.51 8.54
N SER A 51 -11.27 -0.52 8.41
CA SER A 51 -12.70 -0.69 8.70
C SER A 51 -13.45 -1.54 7.67
N GLU A 52 -13.11 -1.38 6.37
CA GLU A 52 -13.87 -2.03 5.30
C GLU A 52 -13.23 -3.34 4.82
N VAL A 53 -11.93 -3.55 5.13
CA VAL A 53 -11.20 -4.73 4.62
C VAL A 53 -10.70 -5.60 5.76
N LEU A 54 -9.79 -5.10 6.60
CA LEU A 54 -9.07 -5.96 7.54
C LEU A 54 -9.94 -6.43 8.70
N GLU A 55 -10.76 -5.56 9.29
CA GLU A 55 -11.68 -5.90 10.38
C GLU A 55 -12.71 -6.96 9.97
N PRO A 56 -13.46 -6.79 8.86
CA PRO A 56 -14.39 -7.81 8.42
C PRO A 56 -13.72 -9.16 8.15
N LEU A 57 -12.59 -9.15 7.41
CA LEU A 57 -11.87 -10.39 7.08
C LEU A 57 -11.32 -11.09 8.32
N ALA A 58 -10.82 -10.33 9.31
CA ALA A 58 -10.35 -10.91 10.57
C ALA A 58 -11.48 -11.52 11.40
N ALA A 59 -12.70 -10.97 11.26
CA ALA A 59 -13.91 -11.56 11.85
C ALA A 59 -14.48 -12.76 11.07
N GLY A 60 -13.84 -13.18 9.98
CA GLY A 60 -14.32 -14.27 9.10
C GLY A 60 -15.49 -13.86 8.21
N LEU A 61 -15.71 -12.56 8.00
CA LEU A 61 -16.76 -11.99 7.17
C LEU A 61 -16.19 -11.52 5.84
N ALA A 62 -17.02 -11.53 4.79
CA ALA A 62 -16.65 -10.93 3.52
C ALA A 62 -16.45 -9.40 3.65
N ALA A 63 -15.39 -8.89 3.07
CA ALA A 63 -15.10 -7.47 2.99
C ALA A 63 -15.72 -6.84 1.73
N ARG A 64 -16.14 -5.59 1.84
CA ARG A 64 -16.56 -4.75 0.70
C ARG A 64 -15.45 -3.77 0.39
N VAL A 65 -14.52 -4.18 -0.45
CA VAL A 65 -13.33 -3.40 -0.77
C VAL A 65 -13.71 -2.17 -1.60
N PRO A 66 -13.54 -0.94 -1.09
CA PRO A 66 -13.83 0.26 -1.85
C PRO A 66 -12.91 0.37 -3.06
N LYS A 67 -13.37 1.06 -4.11
CA LYS A 67 -12.58 1.32 -5.29
C LYS A 67 -12.79 2.75 -5.77
N TYR A 68 -11.74 3.54 -5.76
CA TYR A 68 -11.76 4.88 -6.31
C TYR A 68 -11.33 4.87 -7.78
N ASP A 69 -12.15 5.46 -8.63
CA ASP A 69 -11.83 5.66 -10.04
C ASP A 69 -11.14 7.02 -10.20
N TRP A 70 -9.83 6.98 -10.40
CA TRP A 70 -8.99 8.18 -10.56
C TRP A 70 -9.28 8.96 -11.83
N VAL A 71 -9.83 8.33 -12.87
CA VAL A 71 -10.22 8.99 -14.12
C VAL A 71 -11.55 9.72 -13.96
N ALA A 72 -12.51 9.05 -13.33
CA ALA A 72 -13.82 9.64 -13.05
C ALA A 72 -13.79 10.61 -11.85
N GLY A 73 -12.76 10.55 -11.00
CA GLY A 73 -12.68 11.33 -9.75
C GLY A 73 -13.77 10.95 -8.73
N ALA A 74 -14.21 9.70 -8.72
CA ALA A 74 -15.35 9.24 -7.93
C ALA A 74 -15.19 7.80 -7.44
N TRP A 75 -15.97 7.44 -6.43
CA TRP A 75 -16.05 6.06 -5.95
C TRP A 75 -16.81 5.19 -6.94
N ALA A 76 -16.19 4.10 -7.38
CA ALA A 76 -16.81 3.05 -8.17
C ALA A 76 -17.54 2.03 -7.27
N THR A 77 -18.18 1.04 -7.90
CA THR A 77 -18.81 -0.07 -7.16
C THR A 77 -17.75 -0.88 -6.40
N PRO A 78 -17.89 -1.04 -5.08
CA PRO A 78 -16.98 -1.89 -4.30
C PRO A 78 -17.04 -3.34 -4.80
N TRP A 79 -15.92 -4.04 -4.73
CA TRP A 79 -15.91 -5.48 -4.96
C TRP A 79 -15.91 -6.25 -3.65
N VAL A 80 -16.39 -7.50 -3.70
CA VAL A 80 -16.49 -8.36 -2.54
C VAL A 80 -15.27 -9.28 -2.46
N LEU A 81 -14.66 -9.37 -1.28
CA LEU A 81 -13.54 -10.25 -0.98
C LEU A 81 -13.94 -11.19 0.15
N GLU A 82 -14.07 -12.46 -0.17
CA GLU A 82 -14.23 -13.51 0.84
C GLU A 82 -12.93 -13.70 1.63
N PRO A 83 -12.97 -14.12 2.91
CA PRO A 83 -11.79 -14.32 3.72
C PRO A 83 -10.79 -15.28 3.07
N PRO A 84 -9.62 -14.82 2.59
CA PRO A 84 -8.63 -15.67 1.95
C PRO A 84 -7.71 -16.30 2.99
N GLU A 85 -7.00 -17.37 2.62
CA GLU A 85 -5.92 -17.92 3.46
C GLU A 85 -4.74 -16.93 3.56
N VAL A 86 -4.38 -16.31 2.44
CA VAL A 86 -3.32 -15.29 2.35
C VAL A 86 -3.88 -14.05 1.67
N LEU A 87 -3.60 -12.88 2.22
CA LEU A 87 -3.94 -11.57 1.68
C LEU A 87 -2.66 -10.75 1.50
N ILE A 88 -2.48 -10.13 0.35
CA ILE A 88 -1.47 -9.10 0.13
C ILE A 88 -2.15 -7.73 0.18
N VAL A 89 -1.64 -6.83 1.01
CA VAL A 89 -2.05 -5.43 1.07
C VAL A 89 -0.84 -4.58 0.69
N GLU A 90 -0.99 -3.71 -0.30
CA GLU A 90 0.14 -2.88 -0.73
C GLU A 90 -0.27 -1.41 -0.91
N GLY A 91 0.63 -0.51 -0.59
CA GLY A 91 0.46 0.93 -0.77
C GLY A 91 1.07 1.72 0.36
N VAL A 92 1.14 3.06 0.19
CA VAL A 92 1.61 3.95 1.25
C VAL A 92 0.66 3.89 2.44
N GLY A 93 1.19 3.56 3.61
CA GLY A 93 0.38 3.41 4.83
C GLY A 93 -0.17 1.99 5.08
N ALA A 94 0.13 1.01 4.22
CA ALA A 94 -0.25 -0.39 4.46
C ALA A 94 0.32 -0.93 5.79
N GLY A 95 1.46 -0.40 6.23
CA GLY A 95 2.12 -0.72 7.50
C GLY A 95 1.81 0.27 8.63
N ALA A 96 0.86 1.19 8.49
CA ALA A 96 0.43 2.04 9.60
C ALA A 96 0.02 1.19 10.81
N ARG A 97 0.29 1.64 12.05
CA ARG A 97 0.12 0.82 13.27
C ARG A 97 -1.24 0.14 13.36
N ARG A 98 -2.31 0.85 13.00
CA ARG A 98 -3.68 0.32 13.03
C ARG A 98 -3.92 -0.78 11.98
N ALA A 99 -3.29 -0.70 10.82
CA ALA A 99 -3.33 -1.74 9.79
C ALA A 99 -2.35 -2.89 10.11
N ALA A 100 -1.15 -2.56 10.60
CA ALA A 100 -0.13 -3.53 10.98
C ALA A 100 -0.56 -4.45 12.13
N ALA A 101 -1.56 -4.07 12.93
CA ALA A 101 -2.16 -4.95 13.94
C ALA A 101 -2.76 -6.24 13.33
N TYR A 102 -3.09 -6.23 12.06
CA TYR A 102 -3.60 -7.38 11.30
C TYR A 102 -2.53 -8.07 10.45
N ALA A 103 -1.35 -7.46 10.29
CA ALA A 103 -0.28 -8.00 9.46
C ALA A 103 0.43 -9.17 10.16
N SER A 104 0.66 -10.22 9.39
CA SER A 104 1.53 -11.35 9.78
C SER A 104 2.97 -11.14 9.33
N LEU A 105 3.16 -10.32 8.31
CA LEU A 105 4.48 -9.92 7.78
C LEU A 105 4.39 -8.49 7.27
N LEU A 106 5.29 -7.64 7.74
CA LEU A 106 5.42 -6.25 7.29
C LEU A 106 6.70 -6.07 6.49
N ILE A 107 6.54 -5.69 5.22
CA ILE A 107 7.63 -5.44 4.29
C ILE A 107 7.71 -3.94 4.00
N TRP A 108 8.87 -3.35 4.21
CA TRP A 108 9.18 -2.00 3.75
C TRP A 108 9.96 -2.04 2.45
N VAL A 109 9.48 -1.29 1.45
CA VAL A 109 10.16 -1.15 0.16
C VAL A 109 10.69 0.27 0.04
N GLU A 110 12.00 0.40 -0.13
CA GLU A 110 12.64 1.71 -0.27
C GLU A 110 13.40 1.84 -1.58
N ALA A 111 13.47 3.06 -2.09
CA ALA A 111 14.33 3.45 -3.19
C ALA A 111 14.70 4.93 -3.04
N ALA A 112 15.81 5.34 -3.65
CA ALA A 112 16.25 6.74 -3.66
C ALA A 112 15.14 7.66 -4.22
N GLU A 113 15.01 8.85 -3.65
CA GLU A 113 13.94 9.79 -4.04
C GLU A 113 13.94 10.11 -5.53
N SER A 114 15.12 10.32 -6.12
CA SER A 114 15.24 10.59 -7.56
C SER A 114 14.69 9.45 -8.42
N VAL A 115 14.93 8.20 -8.01
CA VAL A 115 14.41 6.99 -8.67
C VAL A 115 12.89 6.91 -8.52
N ARG A 116 12.38 7.17 -7.32
CA ARG A 116 10.96 7.11 -7.03
C ARG A 116 10.19 8.17 -7.81
N LYS A 117 10.69 9.41 -7.80
CA LYS A 117 10.07 10.54 -8.53
C LYS A 117 10.04 10.27 -10.03
N GLN A 118 11.15 9.81 -10.60
CA GLN A 118 11.21 9.46 -12.02
C GLN A 118 10.18 8.39 -12.38
N ARG A 119 10.12 7.29 -11.62
CA ARG A 119 9.17 6.19 -11.86
C ARG A 119 7.71 6.63 -11.75
N ALA A 120 7.39 7.47 -10.77
CA ALA A 120 6.05 7.98 -10.59
C ALA A 120 5.64 8.89 -11.76
N LEU A 121 6.54 9.76 -12.22
CA LEU A 121 6.29 10.62 -13.38
C LEU A 121 6.20 9.83 -14.69
N ASP A 122 7.00 8.79 -14.86
CA ASP A 122 6.96 7.93 -16.06
C ASP A 122 5.65 7.12 -16.12
N ARG A 123 5.13 6.69 -14.97
CA ARG A 123 3.89 5.91 -14.87
C ARG A 123 2.65 6.78 -15.06
N ASP A 124 2.55 7.87 -14.33
CA ASP A 124 1.32 8.65 -14.20
C ASP A 124 1.41 10.03 -14.88
N GLY A 125 2.60 10.41 -15.34
CA GLY A 125 2.86 11.57 -16.19
C GLY A 125 2.27 12.89 -15.69
N PRO A 126 1.50 13.59 -16.56
CA PRO A 126 0.93 14.90 -16.23
C PRO A 126 -0.08 14.86 -15.08
N THR A 127 -0.66 13.70 -14.78
CA THR A 127 -1.68 13.55 -13.73
C THR A 127 -1.06 13.62 -12.34
N PHE A 128 0.11 13.01 -12.13
CA PHE A 128 0.76 12.97 -10.81
C PHE A 128 1.70 14.17 -10.56
N GLY A 129 2.33 14.69 -11.61
CA GLY A 129 3.32 15.75 -11.47
C GLY A 129 2.87 16.95 -10.62
N PRO A 130 1.67 17.52 -10.85
CA PRO A 130 1.15 18.66 -10.07
C PRO A 130 0.85 18.30 -8.60
N HIS A 131 0.68 17.03 -8.27
CA HIS A 131 0.30 16.56 -6.93
C HIS A 131 1.47 15.96 -6.15
N TRP A 132 2.65 15.82 -6.77
CA TRP A 132 3.81 15.17 -6.15
C TRP A 132 4.18 15.75 -4.79
N ASP A 133 4.35 17.07 -4.70
CA ASP A 133 4.81 17.70 -3.46
C ASP A 133 3.76 17.61 -2.34
N MET A 134 2.48 17.78 -2.69
CA MET A 134 1.37 17.60 -1.74
C MET A 134 1.28 16.16 -1.24
N TRP A 135 1.43 15.19 -2.13
CA TRP A 135 1.42 13.79 -1.77
C TRP A 135 2.62 13.40 -0.91
N ALA A 136 3.83 13.88 -1.29
CA ALA A 136 5.05 13.65 -0.52
C ALA A 136 4.95 14.21 0.91
N ALA A 137 4.31 15.37 1.09
CA ALA A 137 4.09 15.94 2.41
C ALA A 137 3.17 15.07 3.29
N GLN A 138 2.12 14.44 2.71
CA GLN A 138 1.29 13.48 3.43
C GLN A 138 2.08 12.21 3.78
N GLU A 139 2.89 11.70 2.84
CA GLU A 139 3.79 10.58 3.13
C GLU A 139 4.73 10.88 4.28
N ASP A 140 5.36 12.07 4.29
CA ASP A 140 6.26 12.49 5.37
C ASP A 140 5.55 12.52 6.72
N ALA A 141 4.35 13.09 6.78
CA ALA A 141 3.56 13.17 8.00
C ALA A 141 3.16 11.79 8.52
N VAL A 142 2.61 10.93 7.64
CA VAL A 142 2.14 9.60 8.01
C VAL A 142 3.31 8.70 8.35
N LEU A 143 4.28 8.56 7.48
CA LEU A 143 5.39 7.61 7.67
C LEU A 143 6.32 8.04 8.82
N GLY A 144 6.50 9.36 9.04
CA GLY A 144 7.24 9.88 10.19
C GLY A 144 6.56 9.56 11.51
N ARG A 145 5.23 9.69 11.59
CA ARG A 145 4.44 9.32 12.78
C ARG A 145 4.40 7.81 13.00
N GLU A 146 4.16 7.06 11.94
CA GLU A 146 3.98 5.61 12.00
C GLU A 146 5.29 4.85 12.16
N ARG A 147 6.41 5.41 11.71
CA ARG A 147 7.76 4.80 11.74
C ARG A 147 7.77 3.40 11.14
N THR A 148 7.09 3.22 10.02
CA THR A 148 6.85 1.91 9.41
C THR A 148 8.15 1.22 9.02
N ALA A 149 9.10 1.97 8.45
CA ALA A 149 10.41 1.43 8.05
C ALA A 149 11.17 0.76 9.21
N GLU A 150 11.09 1.36 10.41
CA GLU A 150 11.78 0.85 11.61
C GLU A 150 11.09 -0.38 12.25
N ARG A 151 9.82 -0.60 11.89
CA ARG A 151 9.01 -1.72 12.41
C ARG A 151 8.87 -2.87 11.42
N ALA A 152 9.40 -2.69 10.22
CA ALA A 152 9.30 -3.70 9.18
C ALA A 152 10.10 -4.96 9.55
N ASP A 153 9.50 -6.12 9.30
CA ASP A 153 10.18 -7.41 9.45
C ASP A 153 11.23 -7.62 8.35
N ILE A 154 10.97 -7.03 7.18
CA ILE A 154 11.84 -7.13 5.99
C ILE A 154 11.94 -5.76 5.32
N VAL A 155 13.16 -5.36 4.99
CA VAL A 155 13.42 -4.20 4.13
C VAL A 155 13.91 -4.67 2.75
N VAL A 156 13.27 -4.18 1.70
CA VAL A 156 13.58 -4.53 0.31
C VAL A 156 14.07 -3.29 -0.43
N ASP A 157 15.21 -3.41 -1.11
CA ASP A 157 15.64 -2.42 -2.09
C ASP A 157 14.74 -2.51 -3.34
N GLY A 158 13.91 -1.52 -3.53
CA GLY A 158 12.95 -1.47 -4.63
C GLY A 158 13.59 -1.23 -6.00
N THR A 159 14.90 -1.01 -6.06
CA THR A 159 15.66 -0.90 -7.32
C THR A 159 16.19 -2.25 -7.77
N THR A 160 16.75 -3.03 -6.86
CA THR A 160 17.35 -4.32 -7.14
C THR A 160 16.43 -5.49 -6.83
N GLY A 161 15.43 -5.28 -5.96
CA GLY A 161 14.58 -6.35 -5.43
C GLY A 161 15.27 -7.21 -4.37
N GLN A 162 16.44 -6.81 -3.91
CA GLN A 162 17.19 -7.55 -2.87
C GLN A 162 16.66 -7.21 -1.49
N VAL A 163 16.65 -8.21 -0.61
CA VAL A 163 16.40 -7.99 0.82
C VAL A 163 17.65 -7.34 1.41
N LYS A 164 17.46 -6.23 2.11
CA LYS A 164 18.51 -5.60 2.90
C LYS A 164 18.62 -6.35 4.21
N CYS A 165 19.69 -7.12 4.37
CA CYS A 165 20.05 -7.63 5.68
C CYS A 165 20.70 -6.48 6.46
N GLU A 166 20.12 -6.06 7.57
CA GLU A 166 20.88 -5.23 8.51
C GLU A 166 22.06 -6.04 9.05
N PRO A 167 23.24 -5.42 9.13
CA PRO A 167 24.43 -6.07 9.65
C PRO A 167 24.33 -6.39 11.15
#